data_26f1c550ead197952bb1354151403f6d
#
_entry.id   26f1c550ead197952bb1354151403f6d
#
_cell.length_a   1.000
_cell.length_b   1.000
_cell.length_c   1.000
_cell.angle_alpha   90.00
_cell.angle_beta   90.00
_cell.angle_gamma   90.00
#
_symmetry.space_group_name_H-M   'P 1'
#
loop_
_entity.id
_entity.type
_entity.pdbx_description
1 polymer ?
#
loop_
_entity_poly.entity_id
_entity_poly.type
_entity_poly.pdbx_seq_one_letter_code
_entity_poly.pdbx_strand_id
1 'polypeptide(L)'
;MLRLISAASTLALTVVAGAAQAQDFRTLARQDLQAAHDQLRDNHPAAVIPGAAGDRFRSWLDAGLAEAQGKAGQVQSGDTHAYLMRYYANGFRDGNIAIRPTYEGLGPFFAIAWPGFTTRWSGNQYEVAYVRQGLRGAPPIGSVLVSCNGVSAEDLARSKLDLWEGDLNTESGRVRTAPYLLWNRNNTFATGMPQFCTFRQGRREREYELKIQPIDAAQIEAAYRGAVYTPGATPLAIETINGRPWINVHSLADNADWAGFFGQVESQVQTLRGPQGFVIDLRGAEGSSMNATARGYGLANRIWTPEFTAPRQPEAGTITYRATPANRQWFVDTLARMQADPRFVQESASVIEQTAAIVAAFDAALAAGQQTFAMPGRPLAEDTGAANPVQGPVVVLVDGGCTGGCLDVLDMLTRLPNVRLAGSTTGVDSIFIEPTVVRLPSNYADLSYGHKAWTTRQRGDNQPYQPAQGLAYTGNPADETAVRTWVGTLFQ
;
A
#
# COMPACT_ATOMS: atom_id res chain seq x y z
N MET A 1 50.89 -74.07 12.05
CA MET A 1 49.92 -73.54 13.05
C MET A 1 50.20 -72.10 13.27
N LEU A 2 49.54 -71.19 12.57
CA LEU A 2 49.60 -69.75 12.78
C LEU A 2 48.18 -69.25 13.04
N ARG A 3 47.95 -68.73 14.21
CA ARG A 3 46.70 -68.05 14.61
C ARG A 3 46.78 -66.62 14.19
N LEU A 4 45.83 -66.19 13.30
CA LEU A 4 45.57 -64.80 12.95
C LEU A 4 44.60 -64.26 14.00
N ILE A 5 45.02 -63.18 14.63
CA ILE A 5 44.21 -62.35 15.55
C ILE A 5 43.66 -61.19 14.71
N SER A 6 42.35 -61.17 14.48
CA SER A 6 41.69 -60.04 13.88
C SER A 6 41.32 -59.00 14.95
N ALA A 7 41.92 -57.82 14.84
CA ALA A 7 41.51 -56.67 15.63
C ALA A 7 40.39 -55.94 14.93
N ALA A 8 39.19 -55.91 15.48
CA ALA A 8 38.08 -55.13 15.03
C ALA A 8 38.17 -53.72 15.67
N SER A 9 38.47 -52.75 14.84
CA SER A 9 38.46 -51.33 15.23
C SER A 9 37.03 -50.80 15.07
N THR A 10 36.35 -50.57 16.20
CA THR A 10 35.04 -49.91 16.24
C THR A 10 35.26 -48.43 16.15
N LEU A 11 34.94 -47.85 14.95
CA LEU A 11 34.87 -46.40 14.76
C LEU A 11 33.54 -45.88 15.39
N ALA A 12 33.62 -45.22 16.55
CA ALA A 12 32.48 -44.51 17.10
C ALA A 12 32.27 -43.20 16.33
N LEU A 13 31.30 -43.17 15.46
CA LEU A 13 30.78 -41.89 14.89
C LEU A 13 30.04 -41.15 15.98
N THR A 14 30.66 -40.15 16.57
CA THR A 14 30.00 -39.13 17.35
C THR A 14 29.22 -38.23 16.38
N VAL A 15 27.93 -38.49 16.23
CA VAL A 15 26.98 -37.58 15.60
C VAL A 15 26.82 -36.39 16.59
N VAL A 16 27.54 -35.31 16.35
CA VAL A 16 27.22 -34.03 16.98
C VAL A 16 25.92 -33.55 16.33
N ALA A 17 24.80 -33.91 16.97
CA ALA A 17 23.55 -33.26 16.69
C ALA A 17 23.70 -31.80 17.12
N GLY A 18 23.99 -30.92 16.17
CA GLY A 18 23.86 -29.49 16.36
C GLY A 18 22.42 -29.22 16.78
N ALA A 19 22.20 -28.93 18.05
CA ALA A 19 20.93 -28.38 18.50
C ALA A 19 20.69 -27.12 17.67
N ALA A 20 19.77 -27.18 16.72
CA ALA A 20 19.20 -25.98 16.10
C ALA A 20 18.69 -25.13 17.27
N GLN A 21 19.42 -24.06 17.58
CA GLN A 21 18.95 -23.13 18.62
C GLN A 21 17.60 -22.66 18.18
N ALA A 22 16.56 -22.98 18.94
CA ALA A 22 15.23 -22.46 18.74
C ALA A 22 15.37 -20.93 18.74
N GLN A 23 14.97 -20.31 17.64
CA GLN A 23 15.15 -18.89 17.41
C GLN A 23 14.38 -18.10 18.48
N ASP A 24 15.07 -17.28 19.25
CA ASP A 24 14.44 -16.43 20.26
C ASP A 24 13.81 -15.20 19.60
N PHE A 25 12.60 -15.37 19.05
CA PHE A 25 11.83 -14.30 18.44
C PHE A 25 11.57 -13.10 19.36
N ARG A 26 11.62 -13.26 20.68
CA ARG A 26 11.47 -12.17 21.66
C ARG A 26 12.66 -11.23 21.61
N THR A 27 13.86 -11.80 21.61
CA THR A 27 15.11 -11.02 21.48
C THR A 27 15.18 -10.35 20.11
N LEU A 28 14.88 -11.07 19.02
CA LEU A 28 14.85 -10.50 17.67
C LEU A 28 13.86 -9.34 17.54
N ALA A 29 12.65 -9.49 18.10
CA ALA A 29 11.65 -8.41 18.07
C ALA A 29 12.13 -7.15 18.80
N ARG A 30 12.78 -7.29 19.96
CA ARG A 30 13.34 -6.13 20.68
C ARG A 30 14.46 -5.44 19.91
N GLN A 31 15.34 -6.22 19.29
CA GLN A 31 16.43 -5.68 18.48
C GLN A 31 15.89 -4.93 17.25
N ASP A 32 14.94 -5.51 16.55
CA ASP A 32 14.34 -4.90 15.36
C ASP A 32 13.53 -3.64 15.68
N LEU A 33 12.76 -3.65 16.78
CA LEU A 33 12.04 -2.46 17.24
C LEU A 33 13.00 -1.31 17.56
N GLN A 34 14.10 -1.60 18.30
CA GLN A 34 15.11 -0.59 18.62
C GLN A 34 15.79 -0.05 17.36
N ALA A 35 16.19 -0.94 16.45
CA ALA A 35 16.82 -0.54 15.20
C ALA A 35 15.89 0.29 14.31
N ALA A 36 14.61 -0.10 14.22
CA ALA A 36 13.61 0.66 13.48
C ALA A 36 13.38 2.06 14.09
N HIS A 37 13.28 2.13 15.41
CA HIS A 37 13.16 3.40 16.13
C HIS A 37 14.37 4.32 15.86
N ASP A 38 15.60 3.80 16.04
CA ASP A 38 16.81 4.59 15.85
C ASP A 38 16.95 5.06 14.40
N GLN A 39 16.62 4.19 13.43
CA GLN A 39 16.63 4.53 12.02
C GLN A 39 15.62 5.65 11.70
N LEU A 40 14.42 5.58 12.24
CA LEU A 40 13.38 6.59 12.05
C LEU A 40 13.73 7.90 12.76
N ARG A 41 14.21 7.86 14.01
CA ARG A 41 14.64 9.04 14.76
C ARG A 41 15.74 9.80 14.04
N ASP A 42 16.74 9.08 13.52
CA ASP A 42 17.92 9.71 12.97
C ASP A 42 17.70 10.19 11.54
N ASN A 43 16.96 9.44 10.72
CA ASN A 43 16.94 9.64 9.26
C ASN A 43 15.58 10.07 8.68
N HIS A 44 14.46 9.87 9.41
CA HIS A 44 13.15 10.31 8.90
C HIS A 44 13.00 11.85 9.03
N PRO A 45 12.53 12.55 7.97
CA PRO A 45 12.38 14.01 8.02
C PRO A 45 11.42 14.50 9.09
N ALA A 46 10.37 13.75 9.39
CA ALA A 46 9.38 14.08 10.42
C ALA A 46 9.96 14.25 11.83
N ALA A 47 11.14 13.67 12.09
CA ALA A 47 11.81 13.82 13.37
C ALA A 47 12.17 15.29 13.67
N VAL A 48 12.37 16.13 12.63
CA VAL A 48 12.84 17.51 12.75
C VAL A 48 11.97 18.54 12.04
N ILE A 49 11.11 18.13 11.09
CA ILE A 49 10.22 19.05 10.38
C ILE A 49 9.04 19.41 11.30
N PRO A 50 8.75 20.72 11.49
CA PRO A 50 7.61 21.16 12.29
C PRO A 50 6.27 20.91 11.58
N GLY A 51 5.18 21.00 12.35
CA GLY A 51 3.80 20.88 11.87
C GLY A 51 3.16 19.55 12.20
N ALA A 52 1.87 19.42 11.91
CA ALA A 52 1.02 18.32 12.39
C ALA A 52 1.54 16.93 12.02
N ALA A 53 2.10 16.74 10.82
CA ALA A 53 2.69 15.46 10.39
C ALA A 53 3.92 15.11 11.23
N GLY A 54 4.84 16.06 11.46
CA GLY A 54 6.00 15.88 12.32
C GLY A 54 5.61 15.66 13.78
N ASP A 55 4.63 16.42 14.30
CA ASP A 55 4.16 16.27 15.68
C ASP A 55 3.52 14.89 15.91
N ARG A 56 2.70 14.41 14.98
CA ARG A 56 2.15 13.04 15.01
C ARG A 56 3.26 12.00 15.05
N PHE A 57 4.26 12.11 14.19
CA PHE A 57 5.40 11.22 14.14
C PHE A 57 6.16 11.18 15.49
N ARG A 58 6.56 12.36 16.00
CA ARG A 58 7.31 12.48 17.27
C ARG A 58 6.51 11.97 18.46
N SER A 59 5.20 12.17 18.49
CA SER A 59 4.35 11.69 19.59
C SER A 59 4.31 10.17 19.68
N TRP A 60 4.48 9.46 18.56
CA TRP A 60 4.47 7.99 18.52
C TRP A 60 5.87 7.37 18.63
N LEU A 61 6.92 8.06 18.21
CA LEU A 61 8.26 7.52 18.08
C LEU A 61 8.72 6.76 19.35
N ASP A 62 8.81 7.46 20.47
CA ASP A 62 9.24 6.87 21.73
C ASP A 62 8.11 6.12 22.46
N ALA A 63 6.90 6.69 22.48
CA ALA A 63 5.74 6.07 23.09
C ALA A 63 5.38 4.72 22.44
N GLY A 64 5.36 4.68 21.12
CA GLY A 64 5.10 3.47 20.35
C GLY A 64 6.19 2.41 20.53
N LEU A 65 7.47 2.81 20.62
CA LEU A 65 8.56 1.90 20.96
C LEU A 65 8.33 1.28 22.33
N ALA A 66 8.08 2.09 23.36
CA ALA A 66 7.86 1.61 24.73
C ALA A 66 6.67 0.63 24.79
N GLU A 67 5.57 0.95 24.11
CA GLU A 67 4.40 0.10 24.05
C GLU A 67 4.68 -1.24 23.31
N ALA A 68 5.36 -1.20 22.16
CA ALA A 68 5.74 -2.39 21.41
C ALA A 68 6.75 -3.26 22.18
N GLN A 69 7.76 -2.66 22.84
CA GLN A 69 8.72 -3.36 23.68
C GLN A 69 8.03 -4.07 24.86
N GLY A 70 6.99 -3.47 25.46
CA GLY A 70 6.17 -4.08 26.49
C GLY A 70 5.47 -5.36 26.01
N LYS A 71 5.13 -5.44 24.73
CA LYS A 71 4.48 -6.60 24.09
C LYS A 71 5.51 -7.67 23.62
N ALA A 72 6.79 -7.33 23.45
CA ALA A 72 7.81 -8.21 22.88
C ALA A 72 7.98 -9.54 23.62
N GLY A 73 7.68 -9.58 24.93
CA GLY A 73 7.67 -10.82 25.73
C GLY A 73 6.67 -11.90 25.26
N GLN A 74 5.67 -11.52 24.47
CA GLN A 74 4.63 -12.39 23.91
C GLN A 74 4.97 -12.93 22.51
N VAL A 75 6.08 -12.47 21.90
CA VAL A 75 6.50 -12.89 20.56
C VAL A 75 7.08 -14.30 20.61
N GLN A 76 6.44 -15.26 19.95
CA GLN A 76 6.84 -16.67 19.97
C GLN A 76 7.09 -17.27 18.59
N SER A 77 6.75 -16.52 17.52
CA SER A 77 6.82 -17.01 16.13
C SER A 77 7.09 -15.86 15.17
N GLY A 78 7.37 -16.20 13.92
CA GLY A 78 7.46 -15.23 12.83
C GLY A 78 6.18 -14.41 12.66
N ASP A 79 5.00 -15.03 12.78
CA ASP A 79 3.71 -14.32 12.68
C ASP A 79 3.59 -13.24 13.76
N THR A 80 3.87 -13.59 15.02
CA THR A 80 3.78 -12.64 16.13
C THR A 80 4.85 -11.56 16.06
N HIS A 81 6.06 -11.88 15.56
CA HIS A 81 7.08 -10.88 15.23
C HIS A 81 6.56 -9.90 14.17
N ALA A 82 6.03 -10.41 13.05
CA ALA A 82 5.50 -9.57 11.97
C ALA A 82 4.36 -8.66 12.44
N TYR A 83 3.45 -9.16 13.29
CA TYR A 83 2.39 -8.34 13.87
C TYR A 83 2.94 -7.23 14.76
N LEU A 84 3.92 -7.52 15.61
CA LEU A 84 4.49 -6.50 16.47
C LEU A 84 5.23 -5.41 15.70
N MET A 85 5.99 -5.80 14.66
CA MET A 85 6.66 -4.85 13.76
C MET A 85 5.64 -3.97 13.03
N ARG A 86 4.58 -4.57 12.51
CA ARG A 86 3.48 -3.85 11.84
C ARG A 86 2.75 -2.90 12.79
N TYR A 87 2.50 -3.32 14.02
CA TYR A 87 1.89 -2.50 15.05
C TYR A 87 2.67 -1.21 15.28
N TYR A 88 3.99 -1.32 15.46
CA TYR A 88 4.85 -0.15 15.64
C TYR A 88 4.83 0.76 14.40
N ALA A 89 4.98 0.19 13.21
CA ALA A 89 4.97 0.96 11.97
C ALA A 89 3.63 1.67 11.72
N ASN A 90 2.50 0.97 11.86
CA ASN A 90 1.18 1.55 11.63
C ASN A 90 0.80 2.64 12.63
N GLY A 91 1.39 2.65 13.82
CA GLY A 91 1.12 3.67 14.84
C GLY A 91 1.60 5.06 14.46
N PHE A 92 2.54 5.19 13.53
CA PHE A 92 2.91 6.49 12.95
C PHE A 92 1.78 7.12 12.13
N ARG A 93 0.79 6.33 11.72
CA ARG A 93 -0.30 6.79 10.85
C ARG A 93 0.24 7.51 9.60
N ASP A 94 1.28 6.93 9.02
CA ASP A 94 1.98 7.41 7.84
C ASP A 94 1.94 6.31 6.78
N GLY A 95 1.30 6.57 5.64
CA GLY A 95 1.15 5.59 4.56
C GLY A 95 2.48 5.14 3.93
N ASN A 96 3.57 5.88 4.17
CA ASN A 96 4.90 5.60 3.64
C ASN A 96 5.85 4.96 4.66
N ILE A 97 5.41 4.75 5.92
CA ILE A 97 6.14 3.95 6.91
C ILE A 97 5.55 2.55 6.97
N ALA A 98 6.38 1.55 6.72
CA ALA A 98 5.98 0.14 6.83
C ALA A 98 7.14 -0.72 7.32
N ILE A 99 6.83 -1.75 8.13
CA ILE A 99 7.76 -2.84 8.41
C ILE A 99 7.15 -4.11 7.85
N ARG A 100 7.81 -4.69 6.84
CA ARG A 100 7.33 -5.86 6.09
C ARG A 100 8.17 -7.08 6.43
N PRO A 101 7.55 -8.25 6.66
CA PRO A 101 8.28 -9.49 6.89
C PRO A 101 9.00 -9.96 5.61
N THR A 102 10.19 -10.56 5.80
CA THR A 102 11.02 -11.10 4.72
C THR A 102 11.39 -12.57 4.98
N TYR A 103 10.46 -13.32 5.54
CA TYR A 103 10.69 -14.69 6.01
C TYR A 103 10.76 -15.72 4.87
N GLU A 104 11.81 -15.71 4.11
CA GLU A 104 12.04 -16.79 3.16
C GLU A 104 12.26 -18.10 3.91
N GLY A 105 11.47 -19.11 3.58
CA GLY A 105 11.64 -20.48 4.09
C GLY A 105 11.02 -20.81 5.45
N LEU A 106 10.31 -19.91 6.11
CA LEU A 106 9.67 -20.17 7.41
C LEU A 106 8.21 -20.67 7.32
N GLY A 107 7.71 -21.00 6.15
CA GLY A 107 6.37 -21.54 5.95
C GLY A 107 5.28 -20.46 5.79
N PRO A 108 4.01 -20.88 5.66
CA PRO A 108 2.93 -19.93 5.46
C PRO A 108 2.74 -19.05 6.70
N PHE A 109 2.74 -17.74 6.49
CA PHE A 109 2.41 -16.78 7.53
C PHE A 109 0.91 -16.64 7.66
N PHE A 110 0.49 -16.36 8.91
CA PHE A 110 -0.90 -16.12 9.23
C PHE A 110 -1.78 -17.32 8.93
N ALA A 111 -1.52 -18.43 9.65
CA ALA A 111 -2.46 -19.56 9.68
C ALA A 111 -3.89 -19.00 9.82
N ILE A 112 -4.80 -19.41 8.96
CA ILE A 112 -6.11 -18.80 8.86
C ILE A 112 -7.18 -19.82 9.17
N ALA A 113 -8.11 -19.41 10.06
CA ALA A 113 -9.38 -20.07 10.25
C ALA A 113 -10.49 -19.02 10.23
N TRP A 114 -11.67 -19.39 9.80
CA TRP A 114 -12.78 -18.47 9.55
C TRP A 114 -14.15 -19.12 9.77
N PRO A 115 -15.23 -18.33 9.88
CA PRO A 115 -16.58 -18.87 10.02
C PRO A 115 -17.22 -19.31 8.68
N GLY A 116 -16.46 -19.32 7.58
CA GLY A 116 -16.95 -19.66 6.23
C GLY A 116 -17.60 -18.48 5.49
N PHE A 117 -17.51 -17.28 6.02
CA PHE A 117 -17.92 -16.05 5.37
C PHE A 117 -16.99 -14.89 5.76
N THR A 118 -17.04 -13.80 5.00
CA THR A 118 -16.22 -12.62 5.25
C THR A 118 -17.03 -11.34 5.15
N THR A 119 -16.50 -10.26 5.75
CA THR A 119 -17.11 -8.94 5.76
C THR A 119 -16.39 -7.98 4.83
N ARG A 120 -17.06 -6.92 4.42
CA ARG A 120 -16.50 -5.74 3.78
C ARG A 120 -16.89 -4.48 4.57
N TRP A 121 -16.14 -3.42 4.39
CA TRP A 121 -16.52 -2.10 4.85
C TRP A 121 -17.36 -1.39 3.78
N SER A 122 -18.52 -0.84 4.13
CA SER A 122 -19.42 -0.15 3.22
C SER A 122 -20.33 0.80 4.00
N GLY A 123 -20.39 2.06 3.60
CA GLY A 123 -21.32 3.02 4.20
C GLY A 123 -21.20 3.16 5.72
N ASN A 124 -19.99 3.19 6.27
CA ASN A 124 -19.68 3.26 7.70
C ASN A 124 -20.08 2.04 8.53
N GLN A 125 -20.19 0.86 7.91
CA GLN A 125 -20.55 -0.39 8.59
C GLN A 125 -19.84 -1.59 7.99
N TYR A 126 -19.72 -2.66 8.78
CA TYR A 126 -19.24 -3.95 8.31
C TYR A 126 -20.42 -4.81 7.88
N GLU A 127 -20.40 -5.30 6.65
CA GLU A 127 -21.47 -6.16 6.12
C GLU A 127 -20.91 -7.43 5.50
N VAL A 128 -21.69 -8.50 5.50
CA VAL A 128 -21.32 -9.77 4.88
C VAL A 128 -21.18 -9.60 3.37
N ALA A 129 -19.98 -9.86 2.84
CA ALA A 129 -19.67 -9.71 1.42
C ALA A 129 -19.59 -11.03 0.67
N TYR A 130 -19.11 -12.07 1.34
CA TYR A 130 -18.90 -13.37 0.75
C TYR A 130 -19.31 -14.48 1.72
N VAL A 131 -19.97 -15.51 1.22
CA VAL A 131 -20.33 -16.73 1.96
C VAL A 131 -19.87 -17.92 1.13
N ARG A 132 -19.13 -18.85 1.74
CA ARG A 132 -18.68 -20.08 1.09
C ARG A 132 -19.87 -20.87 0.56
N GLN A 133 -19.77 -21.35 -0.67
CA GLN A 133 -20.81 -22.17 -1.29
C GLN A 133 -21.18 -23.38 -0.41
N GLY A 134 -22.46 -23.63 -0.24
CA GLY A 134 -22.97 -24.75 0.55
C GLY A 134 -22.93 -24.54 2.08
N LEU A 135 -22.44 -23.41 2.59
CA LEU A 135 -22.48 -23.11 4.02
C LEU A 135 -23.91 -22.85 4.46
N ARG A 136 -24.42 -23.66 5.39
CA ARG A 136 -25.75 -23.48 5.99
C ARG A 136 -25.64 -22.69 7.29
N GLY A 137 -26.64 -21.85 7.56
CA GLY A 137 -26.74 -21.11 8.82
C GLY A 137 -25.82 -19.89 8.91
N ALA A 138 -25.18 -19.46 7.82
CA ALA A 138 -24.46 -18.20 7.74
C ALA A 138 -25.44 -17.01 7.64
N PRO A 139 -25.04 -15.79 8.09
CA PRO A 139 -25.80 -14.59 7.81
C PRO A 139 -25.82 -14.35 6.29
N PRO A 140 -26.96 -13.89 5.72
CA PRO A 140 -27.06 -13.56 4.30
C PRO A 140 -26.08 -12.47 3.87
N ILE A 141 -25.64 -12.51 2.60
CA ILE A 141 -24.84 -11.43 1.99
C ILE A 141 -25.62 -10.10 2.12
N GLY A 142 -24.93 -9.01 2.47
CA GLY A 142 -25.48 -7.69 2.75
C GLY A 142 -26.03 -7.53 4.18
N SER A 143 -25.96 -8.56 5.04
CA SER A 143 -26.29 -8.42 6.46
C SER A 143 -25.21 -7.60 7.18
N VAL A 144 -25.62 -6.61 7.96
CA VAL A 144 -24.75 -5.70 8.71
C VAL A 144 -24.36 -6.33 10.03
N LEU A 145 -23.08 -6.38 10.34
CA LEU A 145 -22.56 -6.79 11.65
C LEU A 145 -22.88 -5.70 12.68
N VAL A 146 -23.58 -6.07 13.73
CA VAL A 146 -23.96 -5.16 14.84
C VAL A 146 -23.00 -5.31 16.00
N SER A 147 -22.81 -6.53 16.50
CA SER A 147 -21.96 -6.82 17.65
C SER A 147 -21.50 -8.28 17.65
N CYS A 148 -20.43 -8.57 18.38
CA CYS A 148 -20.01 -9.94 18.67
C CYS A 148 -19.72 -10.09 20.16
N ASN A 149 -20.26 -11.14 20.80
CA ASN A 149 -20.14 -11.36 22.26
C ASN A 149 -20.47 -10.09 23.09
N GLY A 150 -21.43 -9.28 22.64
CA GLY A 150 -21.80 -8.02 23.30
C GLY A 150 -20.89 -6.81 22.97
N VAL A 151 -19.79 -7.00 22.24
CA VAL A 151 -18.88 -5.91 21.80
C VAL A 151 -19.37 -5.38 20.45
N SER A 152 -19.44 -4.07 20.26
CA SER A 152 -19.86 -3.46 19.00
C SER A 152 -18.93 -3.86 17.84
N ALA A 153 -19.44 -3.84 16.61
CA ALA A 153 -18.63 -4.14 15.43
C ALA A 153 -17.42 -3.19 15.29
N GLU A 154 -17.60 -1.91 15.64
CA GLU A 154 -16.52 -0.91 15.62
C GLU A 154 -15.46 -1.20 16.68
N ASP A 155 -15.83 -1.48 17.93
CA ASP A 155 -14.87 -1.78 18.98
C ASP A 155 -14.13 -3.10 18.72
N LEU A 156 -14.83 -4.09 18.16
CA LEU A 156 -14.20 -5.33 17.72
C LEU A 156 -13.18 -5.06 16.62
N ALA A 157 -13.54 -4.26 15.62
CA ALA A 157 -12.62 -3.89 14.54
C ALA A 157 -11.40 -3.12 15.07
N ARG A 158 -11.62 -2.14 15.94
CA ARG A 158 -10.52 -1.40 16.58
C ARG A 158 -9.57 -2.34 17.33
N SER A 159 -10.09 -3.27 18.10
CA SER A 159 -9.25 -4.18 18.88
C SER A 159 -8.52 -5.23 18.04
N LYS A 160 -9.08 -5.64 16.90
CA LYS A 160 -8.51 -6.71 16.07
C LYS A 160 -7.68 -6.22 14.89
N LEU A 161 -8.05 -5.09 14.31
CA LEU A 161 -7.52 -4.66 13.01
C LEU A 161 -6.67 -3.39 13.11
N ASP A 162 -7.06 -2.43 13.99
CA ASP A 162 -6.36 -1.15 14.05
C ASP A 162 -4.93 -1.34 14.54
N LEU A 163 -3.98 -0.78 13.82
CA LEU A 163 -2.54 -0.95 13.93
C LEU A 163 -2.02 -2.37 13.61
N TRP A 164 -2.79 -3.41 13.87
CA TRP A 164 -2.37 -4.79 13.60
C TRP A 164 -2.42 -5.16 12.13
N GLU A 165 -3.46 -4.71 11.41
CA GLU A 165 -3.66 -5.01 9.99
C GLU A 165 -3.57 -3.76 9.11
N GLY A 166 -3.85 -2.58 9.66
CA GLY A 166 -3.82 -1.30 8.96
C GLY A 166 -4.26 -0.14 9.82
N ASP A 167 -4.42 1.03 9.20
CA ASP A 167 -4.92 2.25 9.83
C ASP A 167 -6.43 2.39 9.62
N LEU A 168 -7.23 2.09 10.65
CA LEU A 168 -8.68 2.24 10.61
C LEU A 168 -9.18 3.70 10.69
N ASN A 169 -8.29 4.68 10.80
CA ASN A 169 -8.67 6.08 10.67
C ASN A 169 -8.83 6.49 9.19
N THR A 170 -8.40 5.64 8.26
CA THR A 170 -8.55 5.85 6.82
C THR A 170 -9.63 4.93 6.25
N GLU A 171 -10.39 5.44 5.27
CA GLU A 171 -11.39 4.64 4.57
C GLU A 171 -10.73 3.43 3.87
N SER A 172 -9.62 3.66 3.19
CA SER A 172 -8.86 2.60 2.52
C SER A 172 -8.35 1.53 3.47
N GLY A 173 -7.90 1.93 4.66
CA GLY A 173 -7.49 0.99 5.72
C GLY A 173 -8.66 0.11 6.16
N ARG A 174 -9.84 0.70 6.37
CA ARG A 174 -11.07 -0.04 6.69
C ARG A 174 -11.46 -1.02 5.60
N VAL A 175 -11.51 -0.56 4.35
CA VAL A 175 -11.86 -1.40 3.19
C VAL A 175 -10.91 -2.60 3.06
N ARG A 176 -9.60 -2.37 3.13
CA ARG A 176 -8.58 -3.42 2.96
C ARG A 176 -8.55 -4.43 4.10
N THR A 177 -8.90 -4.05 5.32
CA THR A 177 -8.81 -4.91 6.50
C THR A 177 -10.13 -5.54 6.91
N ALA A 178 -11.27 -5.01 6.48
CA ALA A 178 -12.59 -5.53 6.81
C ALA A 178 -12.76 -7.05 6.56
N PRO A 179 -12.18 -7.66 5.50
CA PRO A 179 -12.27 -9.11 5.33
C PRO A 179 -11.73 -9.90 6.51
N TYR A 180 -10.73 -9.37 7.21
CA TYR A 180 -10.03 -10.04 8.30
C TYR A 180 -10.75 -9.95 9.66
N LEU A 181 -11.82 -9.15 9.76
CA LEU A 181 -12.50 -8.88 11.04
C LEU A 181 -12.93 -10.17 11.77
N LEU A 182 -13.49 -11.12 11.03
CA LEU A 182 -13.94 -12.40 11.56
C LEU A 182 -13.03 -13.58 11.18
N TRP A 183 -11.77 -13.31 10.83
CA TRP A 183 -10.78 -14.36 10.57
C TRP A 183 -9.82 -14.51 11.74
N ASN A 184 -9.44 -15.75 12.05
CA ASN A 184 -8.32 -16.03 12.94
C ASN A 184 -7.04 -16.07 12.09
N ARG A 185 -6.23 -15.04 12.20
CA ARG A 185 -4.97 -14.87 11.48
C ARG A 185 -3.75 -15.05 12.39
N ASN A 186 -3.92 -15.78 13.48
CA ASN A 186 -2.84 -16.09 14.43
C ASN A 186 -2.23 -14.85 15.12
N ASN A 187 -2.98 -13.77 15.22
CA ASN A 187 -2.56 -12.60 15.99
C ASN A 187 -2.89 -12.79 17.47
N THR A 188 -1.88 -13.15 18.28
CA THR A 188 -2.04 -13.41 19.72
C THR A 188 -2.13 -12.12 20.55
N PHE A 189 -1.85 -10.95 19.98
CA PHE A 189 -1.99 -9.66 20.66
C PHE A 189 -3.40 -9.08 20.57
N ALA A 190 -4.15 -9.47 19.55
CA ALA A 190 -5.51 -8.98 19.34
C ALA A 190 -6.54 -9.81 20.09
N THR A 191 -7.76 -9.27 20.21
CA THR A 191 -8.92 -9.98 20.76
C THR A 191 -9.16 -11.29 20.01
N GLY A 192 -9.40 -12.36 20.74
CA GLY A 192 -9.67 -13.69 20.18
C GLY A 192 -10.93 -13.72 19.31
N MET A 193 -11.15 -14.86 18.65
CA MET A 193 -12.34 -15.05 17.81
C MET A 193 -13.62 -15.05 18.66
N PRO A 194 -14.63 -14.26 18.29
CA PRO A 194 -15.92 -14.29 18.98
C PRO A 194 -16.66 -15.60 18.67
N GLN A 195 -17.49 -16.04 19.62
CA GLN A 195 -18.32 -17.22 19.47
C GLN A 195 -19.67 -16.91 18.84
N PHE A 196 -20.26 -15.77 19.21
CA PHE A 196 -21.57 -15.33 18.72
C PHE A 196 -21.49 -13.92 18.16
N CYS A 197 -22.17 -13.69 17.03
CA CYS A 197 -22.30 -12.36 16.47
C CYS A 197 -23.72 -12.08 16.05
N THR A 198 -24.19 -10.86 16.30
CA THR A 198 -25.50 -10.36 15.88
C THR A 198 -25.35 -9.64 14.54
N PHE A 199 -26.18 -10.04 13.58
CA PHE A 199 -26.28 -9.41 12.27
C PHE A 199 -27.68 -8.86 12.05
N ARG A 200 -27.77 -7.72 11.37
CA ARG A 200 -29.02 -7.05 11.00
C ARG A 200 -29.26 -7.15 9.50
N GLN A 201 -30.46 -7.58 9.13
CA GLN A 201 -30.96 -7.57 7.75
C GLN A 201 -32.25 -6.76 7.68
N GLY A 202 -32.22 -5.61 7.04
CA GLY A 202 -33.31 -4.63 7.11
C GLY A 202 -33.56 -4.19 8.56
N ARG A 203 -34.75 -4.49 9.10
CA ARG A 203 -35.14 -4.16 10.49
C ARG A 203 -34.97 -5.32 11.47
N ARG A 204 -34.52 -6.49 11.03
CA ARG A 204 -34.42 -7.71 11.86
C ARG A 204 -32.99 -7.97 12.24
N GLU A 205 -32.77 -8.18 13.53
CA GLU A 205 -31.52 -8.64 14.07
C GLU A 205 -31.60 -10.12 14.43
N ARG A 206 -30.52 -10.84 14.21
CA ARG A 206 -30.40 -12.24 14.54
C ARG A 206 -28.98 -12.55 14.98
N GLU A 207 -28.87 -13.34 16.04
CA GLU A 207 -27.60 -13.88 16.52
C GLU A 207 -27.22 -15.16 15.75
N TYR A 208 -25.94 -15.28 15.44
CA TYR A 208 -25.32 -16.43 14.75
C TYR A 208 -24.14 -16.94 15.55
N GLU A 209 -24.08 -18.25 15.75
CA GLU A 209 -22.90 -18.92 16.26
C GLU A 209 -21.84 -19.03 15.18
N LEU A 210 -20.61 -18.58 15.47
CA LEU A 210 -19.48 -18.66 14.52
C LEU A 210 -18.77 -20.00 14.65
N LYS A 211 -18.96 -20.88 13.68
CA LYS A 211 -18.28 -22.16 13.60
C LYS A 211 -16.95 -22.01 12.86
N ILE A 212 -15.90 -21.78 13.61
CA ILE A 212 -14.56 -21.52 13.08
C ILE A 212 -13.96 -22.81 12.55
N GLN A 213 -13.48 -22.78 11.30
CA GLN A 213 -12.88 -23.91 10.58
C GLN A 213 -11.65 -23.44 9.81
N PRO A 214 -10.69 -24.33 9.53
CA PRO A 214 -9.55 -24.01 8.67
C PRO A 214 -10.00 -23.51 7.30
N ILE A 215 -9.20 -22.66 6.68
CA ILE A 215 -9.39 -22.14 5.34
C ILE A 215 -8.14 -22.46 4.50
N ASP A 216 -8.31 -22.97 3.28
CA ASP A 216 -7.22 -23.19 2.34
C ASP A 216 -6.90 -21.93 1.50
N ALA A 217 -5.77 -21.95 0.78
CA ALA A 217 -5.30 -20.81 0.00
C ALA A 217 -6.29 -20.35 -1.07
N ALA A 218 -6.97 -21.29 -1.76
CA ALA A 218 -7.95 -20.94 -2.79
C ALA A 218 -9.20 -20.30 -2.19
N GLN A 219 -9.63 -20.78 -1.03
CA GLN A 219 -10.74 -20.18 -0.28
C GLN A 219 -10.38 -18.79 0.26
N ILE A 220 -9.14 -18.59 0.72
CA ILE A 220 -8.64 -17.26 1.16
C ILE A 220 -8.78 -16.26 0.02
N GLU A 221 -8.26 -16.61 -1.14
CA GLU A 221 -8.30 -15.73 -2.31
C GLU A 221 -9.74 -15.43 -2.73
N ALA A 222 -10.59 -16.45 -2.84
CA ALA A 222 -12.00 -16.28 -3.21
C ALA A 222 -12.76 -15.40 -2.20
N ALA A 223 -12.55 -15.61 -0.90
CA ALA A 223 -13.19 -14.83 0.15
C ALA A 223 -12.72 -13.36 0.15
N TYR A 224 -11.42 -13.13 -0.03
CA TYR A 224 -10.89 -11.77 -0.11
C TYR A 224 -11.39 -11.04 -1.36
N ARG A 225 -11.30 -11.67 -2.54
CA ARG A 225 -11.79 -11.13 -3.82
C ARG A 225 -13.31 -10.88 -3.82
N GLY A 226 -14.08 -11.63 -3.05
CA GLY A 226 -15.51 -11.39 -2.88
C GLY A 226 -15.87 -10.15 -2.05
N ALA A 227 -14.91 -9.63 -1.30
CA ALA A 227 -15.10 -8.48 -0.40
C ALA A 227 -14.37 -7.20 -0.85
N VAL A 228 -13.23 -7.35 -1.52
CA VAL A 228 -12.35 -6.26 -1.96
C VAL A 228 -12.03 -6.43 -3.44
N TYR A 229 -12.16 -5.36 -4.20
CA TYR A 229 -11.72 -5.39 -5.59
C TYR A 229 -10.25 -5.80 -5.67
N THR A 230 -9.98 -6.73 -6.54
CA THR A 230 -8.62 -7.20 -6.80
C THR A 230 -8.40 -7.26 -8.31
N PRO A 231 -7.42 -6.53 -8.85
CA PRO A 231 -7.12 -6.52 -10.27
C PRO A 231 -6.91 -7.93 -10.84
N GLY A 232 -7.27 -8.12 -12.12
CA GLY A 232 -6.98 -9.33 -12.87
C GLY A 232 -5.50 -9.49 -13.22
N ALA A 233 -5.17 -10.58 -13.92
CA ALA A 233 -3.80 -10.90 -14.32
C ALA A 233 -3.21 -9.92 -15.35
N THR A 234 -4.05 -9.19 -16.08
CA THR A 234 -3.62 -8.19 -17.08
C THR A 234 -3.84 -6.79 -16.51
N PRO A 235 -2.81 -6.20 -15.86
CA PRO A 235 -2.97 -4.93 -15.16
C PRO A 235 -3.05 -3.72 -16.10
N LEU A 236 -2.56 -3.84 -17.34
CA LEU A 236 -2.58 -2.80 -18.36
C LEU A 236 -3.32 -3.32 -19.59
N ALA A 237 -4.43 -2.69 -19.96
CA ALA A 237 -5.21 -3.07 -21.14
C ALA A 237 -6.11 -1.92 -21.59
N ILE A 238 -6.48 -1.95 -22.87
CA ILE A 238 -7.57 -1.11 -23.41
C ILE A 238 -8.66 -2.04 -23.92
N GLU A 239 -9.84 -1.92 -23.33
CA GLU A 239 -11.03 -2.68 -23.69
C GLU A 239 -12.10 -1.76 -24.29
N THR A 240 -13.08 -2.33 -24.97
CA THR A 240 -14.30 -1.61 -25.34
C THR A 240 -15.47 -2.19 -24.58
N ILE A 241 -16.08 -1.40 -23.71
CA ILE A 241 -17.21 -1.82 -22.88
C ILE A 241 -18.42 -0.96 -23.24
N ASN A 242 -19.48 -1.59 -23.71
CA ASN A 242 -20.69 -0.90 -24.17
C ASN A 242 -20.39 0.20 -25.21
N GLY A 243 -19.48 -0.06 -26.14
CA GLY A 243 -19.08 0.88 -27.21
C GLY A 243 -18.15 2.02 -26.76
N ARG A 244 -17.64 2.00 -25.53
CA ARG A 244 -16.77 3.05 -24.96
C ARG A 244 -15.40 2.48 -24.62
N PRO A 245 -14.29 3.20 -24.93
CA PRO A 245 -12.96 2.81 -24.49
C PRO A 245 -12.84 2.79 -22.96
N TRP A 246 -12.18 1.76 -22.47
CA TRP A 246 -11.89 1.54 -21.05
C TRP A 246 -10.41 1.21 -20.90
N ILE A 247 -9.68 2.11 -20.29
CA ILE A 247 -8.23 2.03 -20.11
C ILE A 247 -7.97 1.49 -18.70
N ASN A 248 -7.58 0.23 -18.58
CA ASN A 248 -7.20 -0.38 -17.32
C ASN A 248 -5.75 -0.05 -16.99
N VAL A 249 -5.51 0.59 -15.85
CA VAL A 249 -4.19 0.87 -15.28
C VAL A 249 -4.22 0.44 -13.82
N HIS A 250 -4.25 -0.87 -13.61
CA HIS A 250 -4.37 -1.47 -12.28
C HIS A 250 -3.02 -1.70 -11.58
N SER A 251 -1.91 -1.31 -12.23
CA SER A 251 -0.57 -1.37 -11.66
C SER A 251 0.29 -0.28 -12.27
N LEU A 252 1.04 0.41 -11.44
CA LEU A 252 2.09 1.35 -11.86
C LEU A 252 3.50 0.77 -11.64
N ALA A 253 3.61 -0.54 -11.42
CA ALA A 253 4.85 -1.25 -11.14
C ALA A 253 5.78 -1.36 -12.36
N ASP A 254 7.08 -1.56 -12.08
CA ASP A 254 8.14 -1.62 -13.12
C ASP A 254 8.10 -2.87 -14.00
N ASN A 255 7.47 -3.94 -13.53
CA ASN A 255 7.42 -5.23 -14.20
C ASN A 255 6.27 -5.36 -15.24
N ALA A 256 5.46 -4.32 -15.45
CA ALA A 256 4.41 -4.33 -16.47
C ALA A 256 4.95 -3.87 -17.84
N ASP A 257 4.34 -4.35 -18.94
CA ASP A 257 4.71 -3.94 -20.30
C ASP A 257 4.16 -2.54 -20.63
N TRP A 258 4.82 -1.52 -20.13
CA TRP A 258 4.46 -0.13 -20.38
C TRP A 258 4.71 0.31 -21.82
N ALA A 259 5.74 -0.23 -22.49
CA ALA A 259 6.05 0.14 -23.88
C ALA A 259 4.94 -0.35 -24.82
N GLY A 260 4.57 -1.62 -24.73
CA GLY A 260 3.45 -2.18 -25.50
C GLY A 260 2.12 -1.50 -25.21
N PHE A 261 1.86 -1.20 -23.92
CA PHE A 261 0.63 -0.50 -23.54
C PHE A 261 0.57 0.93 -24.09
N PHE A 262 1.65 1.69 -24.04
CA PHE A 262 1.70 3.03 -24.63
C PHE A 262 1.49 3.00 -26.16
N GLY A 263 2.03 1.99 -26.86
CA GLY A 263 1.75 1.78 -28.29
C GLY A 263 0.26 1.53 -28.56
N GLN A 264 -0.43 0.78 -27.68
CA GLN A 264 -1.89 0.59 -27.78
C GLN A 264 -2.65 1.90 -27.57
N VAL A 265 -2.27 2.72 -26.60
CA VAL A 265 -2.86 4.05 -26.35
C VAL A 265 -2.70 4.93 -27.58
N GLU A 266 -1.50 5.01 -28.15
CA GLU A 266 -1.18 5.82 -29.34
C GLU A 266 -1.99 5.38 -30.56
N SER A 267 -2.15 4.07 -30.76
CA SER A 267 -2.95 3.53 -31.89
C SER A 267 -4.44 3.87 -31.77
N GLN A 268 -4.95 4.14 -30.58
CA GLN A 268 -6.36 4.43 -30.31
C GLN A 268 -6.61 5.90 -29.96
N VAL A 269 -5.60 6.77 -30.01
CA VAL A 269 -5.66 8.14 -29.51
C VAL A 269 -6.80 8.97 -30.14
N GLN A 270 -7.09 8.77 -31.42
CA GLN A 270 -8.19 9.49 -32.09
C GLN A 270 -9.56 9.09 -31.54
N THR A 271 -9.76 7.81 -31.22
CA THR A 271 -10.97 7.33 -30.56
C THR A 271 -11.09 7.86 -29.12
N LEU A 272 -9.98 7.87 -28.37
CA LEU A 272 -9.93 8.40 -27.00
C LEU A 272 -10.24 9.92 -26.96
N ARG A 273 -9.84 10.67 -27.97
CA ARG A 273 -10.11 12.12 -28.09
C ARG A 273 -11.53 12.45 -28.57
N GLY A 274 -12.27 11.44 -29.01
CA GLY A 274 -13.62 11.61 -29.55
C GLY A 274 -14.68 12.03 -28.53
N PRO A 275 -15.88 12.44 -29.01
CA PRO A 275 -16.93 12.98 -28.16
C PRO A 275 -17.61 11.96 -27.26
N GLN A 276 -17.51 10.64 -27.52
CA GLN A 276 -18.12 9.59 -26.70
C GLN A 276 -17.51 9.47 -25.31
N GLY A 277 -16.30 10.01 -25.10
CA GLY A 277 -15.56 9.90 -23.86
C GLY A 277 -15.02 8.49 -23.57
N PHE A 278 -14.34 8.33 -22.47
CA PHE A 278 -13.69 7.07 -22.05
C PHE A 278 -13.53 6.97 -20.53
N VAL A 279 -13.14 5.79 -20.07
CA VAL A 279 -12.84 5.50 -18.66
C VAL A 279 -11.34 5.26 -18.52
N ILE A 280 -10.73 5.81 -17.46
CA ILE A 280 -9.43 5.39 -16.94
C ILE A 280 -9.69 4.68 -15.62
N ASP A 281 -9.45 3.38 -15.56
CA ASP A 281 -9.64 2.57 -14.35
C ASP A 281 -8.32 2.44 -13.61
N LEU A 282 -8.22 3.15 -12.49
CA LEU A 282 -7.08 3.15 -11.56
C LEU A 282 -7.37 2.34 -10.30
N ARG A 283 -8.41 1.52 -10.25
CA ARG A 283 -8.69 0.70 -9.08
C ARG A 283 -7.55 -0.28 -8.84
N GLY A 284 -7.11 -0.38 -7.59
CA GLY A 284 -5.97 -1.23 -7.21
C GLY A 284 -4.61 -0.75 -7.72
N ALA A 285 -4.51 0.42 -8.32
CA ALA A 285 -3.28 0.97 -8.88
C ALA A 285 -2.31 1.43 -7.78
N GLU A 286 -1.61 0.50 -7.18
CA GLU A 286 -0.55 0.80 -6.22
C GLU A 286 0.65 1.46 -6.93
N GLY A 287 1.06 2.62 -6.45
CA GLY A 287 2.14 3.42 -7.02
C GLY A 287 3.42 3.41 -6.19
N SER A 288 3.90 2.24 -5.78
CA SER A 288 5.14 2.10 -4.98
C SER A 288 6.44 2.17 -5.80
N SER A 289 6.36 2.16 -7.12
CA SER A 289 7.53 2.28 -8.01
C SER A 289 8.00 3.73 -8.12
N MET A 290 9.33 3.95 -8.20
CA MET A 290 9.92 5.27 -8.47
C MET A 290 9.43 5.89 -9.80
N ASN A 291 9.02 5.06 -10.78
CA ASN A 291 8.55 5.50 -12.08
C ASN A 291 7.00 5.65 -12.14
N ALA A 292 6.29 5.37 -11.07
CA ALA A 292 4.82 5.33 -11.07
C ALA A 292 4.21 6.66 -11.56
N THR A 293 4.63 7.77 -10.97
CA THR A 293 4.18 9.11 -11.36
C THR A 293 4.52 9.43 -12.82
N ALA A 294 5.74 9.11 -13.27
CA ALA A 294 6.18 9.35 -14.64
C ALA A 294 5.36 8.54 -15.66
N ARG A 295 4.96 7.31 -15.32
CA ARG A 295 4.08 6.48 -16.17
C ARG A 295 2.68 7.03 -16.30
N GLY A 296 2.09 7.46 -15.19
CA GLY A 296 0.78 8.12 -15.25
C GLY A 296 0.80 9.41 -16.05
N TYR A 297 1.84 10.22 -15.90
CA TYR A 297 2.03 11.43 -16.70
C TYR A 297 2.30 11.08 -18.17
N GLY A 298 3.06 10.01 -18.44
CA GLY A 298 3.29 9.49 -19.79
C GLY A 298 2.00 9.05 -20.49
N LEU A 299 1.08 8.42 -19.76
CA LEU A 299 -0.26 8.10 -20.26
C LEU A 299 -1.05 9.37 -20.60
N ALA A 300 -1.12 10.31 -19.67
CA ALA A 300 -1.85 11.55 -19.89
C ALA A 300 -1.28 12.37 -21.06
N ASN A 301 0.05 12.46 -21.18
CA ASN A 301 0.72 13.16 -22.28
C ASN A 301 0.39 12.58 -23.65
N ARG A 302 0.14 11.28 -23.76
CA ARG A 302 -0.27 10.63 -25.04
C ARG A 302 -1.71 10.94 -25.39
N ILE A 303 -2.57 11.03 -24.40
CA ILE A 303 -4.00 11.30 -24.61
C ILE A 303 -4.23 12.81 -24.83
N TRP A 304 -3.71 13.67 -23.96
CA TRP A 304 -3.94 15.13 -23.99
C TRP A 304 -2.86 15.94 -24.69
N THR A 305 -1.70 15.47 -24.89
CA THR A 305 -0.45 16.09 -25.35
C THR A 305 0.36 16.77 -24.23
N PRO A 306 1.71 16.76 -24.35
CA PRO A 306 2.57 17.39 -23.36
C PRO A 306 2.33 18.89 -23.20
N GLU A 307 2.07 19.61 -24.29
CA GLU A 307 1.84 21.06 -24.28
C GLU A 307 0.58 21.42 -23.49
N PHE A 308 -0.43 20.55 -23.51
CA PHE A 308 -1.68 20.75 -22.77
C PHE A 308 -1.55 20.33 -21.30
N THR A 309 -0.83 19.25 -21.00
CA THR A 309 -0.75 18.68 -19.64
C THR A 309 0.30 19.39 -18.78
N ALA A 310 1.44 19.83 -19.36
CA ALA A 310 2.56 20.36 -18.59
C ALA A 310 2.20 21.57 -17.71
N PRO A 311 1.42 22.57 -18.17
CA PRO A 311 0.99 23.69 -17.34
C PRO A 311 -0.02 23.28 -16.24
N ARG A 312 -0.63 22.12 -16.37
CA ARG A 312 -1.66 21.58 -15.46
C ARG A 312 -1.13 20.57 -14.46
N GLN A 313 0.17 20.28 -14.50
CA GLN A 313 0.82 19.47 -13.47
C GLN A 313 0.77 20.19 -12.12
N PRO A 314 0.77 19.46 -10.99
CA PRO A 314 0.91 20.09 -9.69
C PRO A 314 2.27 20.80 -9.60
N GLU A 315 2.29 21.97 -8.98
CA GLU A 315 3.54 22.65 -8.68
C GLU A 315 4.35 21.82 -7.70
N ALA A 316 5.60 21.53 -8.03
CA ALA A 316 6.45 20.74 -7.17
C ALA A 316 6.90 21.49 -5.90
N GLY A 317 6.85 22.82 -5.91
CA GLY A 317 7.17 23.66 -4.75
C GLY A 317 8.58 23.38 -4.21
N THR A 318 8.68 23.15 -2.89
CA THR A 318 9.95 22.92 -2.21
C THR A 318 10.01 21.51 -1.61
N ILE A 319 11.09 20.81 -1.88
CA ILE A 319 11.39 19.50 -1.29
C ILE A 319 12.43 19.70 -0.18
N THR A 320 12.13 19.27 1.02
CA THR A 320 13.03 19.32 2.17
C THR A 320 13.62 17.94 2.43
N TYR A 321 14.94 17.88 2.55
CA TYR A 321 15.72 16.67 2.79
C TYR A 321 16.19 16.61 4.24
N ARG A 322 16.16 15.44 4.85
CA ARG A 322 16.79 15.19 6.15
C ARG A 322 18.30 14.99 5.93
N ALA A 323 19.13 15.95 6.39
CA ALA A 323 20.57 15.92 6.21
C ALA A 323 21.26 14.96 7.20
N THR A 324 21.46 13.70 6.76
CA THR A 324 22.19 12.68 7.52
C THR A 324 23.16 11.93 6.62
N PRO A 325 24.24 11.33 7.18
CA PRO A 325 25.16 10.52 6.40
C PRO A 325 24.48 9.32 5.70
N ALA A 326 23.51 8.69 6.34
CA ALA A 326 22.77 7.56 5.78
C ALA A 326 21.91 7.98 4.58
N ASN A 327 21.15 9.08 4.69
CA ASN A 327 20.36 9.59 3.57
C ASN A 327 21.26 10.07 2.42
N ARG A 328 22.38 10.73 2.72
CA ARG A 328 23.39 11.08 1.70
C ARG A 328 23.89 9.84 0.95
N GLN A 329 24.27 8.79 1.69
CA GLN A 329 24.77 7.56 1.08
C GLN A 329 23.78 6.92 0.13
N TRP A 330 22.48 6.93 0.48
CA TRP A 330 21.43 6.44 -0.40
C TRP A 330 21.42 7.16 -1.76
N PHE A 331 21.58 8.51 -1.77
CA PHE A 331 21.67 9.30 -3.02
C PHE A 331 22.97 9.02 -3.79
N VAL A 332 24.09 8.82 -3.10
CA VAL A 332 25.37 8.43 -3.73
C VAL A 332 25.22 7.09 -4.44
N ASP A 333 24.66 6.09 -3.76
CA ASP A 333 24.46 4.75 -4.33
C ASP A 333 23.45 4.79 -5.49
N THR A 334 22.42 5.63 -5.38
CA THR A 334 21.43 5.82 -6.45
C THR A 334 22.08 6.48 -7.68
N LEU A 335 22.86 7.53 -7.48
CA LEU A 335 23.62 8.19 -8.56
C LEU A 335 24.57 7.22 -9.26
N ALA A 336 25.30 6.41 -8.50
CA ALA A 336 26.19 5.40 -9.04
C ALA A 336 25.45 4.36 -9.90
N ARG A 337 24.29 3.88 -9.44
CA ARG A 337 23.44 2.96 -10.23
C ARG A 337 22.94 3.59 -11.53
N MET A 338 22.48 4.86 -11.48
CA MET A 338 22.05 5.60 -12.67
C MET A 338 23.17 5.76 -13.69
N GLN A 339 24.36 6.10 -13.23
CA GLN A 339 25.54 6.27 -14.09
C GLN A 339 26.07 4.95 -14.68
N ALA A 340 25.84 3.83 -14.00
CA ALA A 340 26.22 2.50 -14.48
C ALA A 340 25.29 1.93 -15.55
N ASP A 341 24.08 2.48 -15.71
CA ASP A 341 23.13 2.07 -16.73
C ASP A 341 23.25 2.94 -18.00
N PRO A 342 23.79 2.41 -19.12
CA PRO A 342 23.98 3.19 -20.34
C PRO A 342 22.70 3.76 -20.94
N ARG A 343 21.56 3.06 -20.77
CA ARG A 343 20.27 3.55 -21.25
C ARG A 343 19.81 4.73 -20.43
N PHE A 344 19.95 4.63 -19.11
CA PHE A 344 19.57 5.72 -18.21
C PHE A 344 20.41 6.97 -18.47
N VAL A 345 21.71 6.81 -18.72
CA VAL A 345 22.61 7.91 -19.08
C VAL A 345 22.15 8.60 -20.37
N GLN A 346 21.72 7.84 -21.37
CA GLN A 346 21.30 8.39 -22.63
C GLN A 346 19.92 9.08 -22.55
N GLU A 347 18.98 8.50 -21.79
CA GLU A 347 17.56 8.93 -21.78
C GLU A 347 17.24 9.92 -20.66
N SER A 348 18.08 9.98 -19.62
CA SER A 348 17.76 10.68 -18.36
C SER A 348 18.92 11.48 -17.78
N ALA A 349 19.75 12.09 -18.64
CA ALA A 349 20.92 12.87 -18.22
C ALA A 349 20.56 13.97 -17.20
N SER A 350 19.43 14.66 -17.38
CA SER A 350 18.97 15.69 -16.44
C SER A 350 18.63 15.16 -15.06
N VAL A 351 18.18 13.90 -14.94
CA VAL A 351 17.90 13.25 -13.65
C VAL A 351 19.21 12.92 -12.94
N ILE A 352 20.23 12.50 -13.68
CA ILE A 352 21.60 12.26 -13.16
C ILE A 352 22.18 13.56 -12.61
N GLU A 353 22.10 14.66 -13.38
CA GLU A 353 22.56 15.99 -12.94
C GLU A 353 21.84 16.48 -11.68
N GLN A 354 20.52 16.33 -11.64
CA GLN A 354 19.72 16.69 -10.47
C GLN A 354 20.11 15.84 -9.25
N THR A 355 20.32 14.53 -9.42
CA THR A 355 20.74 13.65 -8.33
C THR A 355 22.14 14.00 -7.83
N ALA A 356 23.06 14.36 -8.72
CA ALA A 356 24.39 14.84 -8.35
C ALA A 356 24.32 16.17 -7.56
N ALA A 357 23.45 17.10 -7.98
CA ALA A 357 23.22 18.35 -7.24
C ALA A 357 22.65 18.10 -5.84
N ILE A 358 21.77 17.10 -5.67
CA ILE A 358 21.25 16.69 -4.36
C ILE A 358 22.40 16.15 -3.48
N VAL A 359 23.29 15.32 -4.02
CA VAL A 359 24.47 14.81 -3.27
C VAL A 359 25.35 15.97 -2.81
N ALA A 360 25.65 16.93 -3.69
CA ALA A 360 26.44 18.11 -3.35
C ALA A 360 25.76 18.97 -2.26
N ALA A 361 24.44 19.11 -2.29
CA ALA A 361 23.67 19.82 -1.26
C ALA A 361 23.71 19.09 0.09
N PHE A 362 23.69 17.75 0.10
CA PHE A 362 23.93 16.95 1.32
C PHE A 362 25.31 17.24 1.90
N ASP A 363 26.38 17.27 1.07
CA ASP A 363 27.74 17.54 1.52
C ASP A 363 27.82 18.92 2.18
N ALA A 364 27.25 19.93 1.56
CA ALA A 364 27.24 21.29 2.09
C ALA A 364 26.46 21.38 3.41
N ALA A 365 25.28 20.76 3.49
CA ALA A 365 24.45 20.76 4.68
C ALA A 365 25.11 20.06 5.86
N LEU A 366 25.71 18.88 5.62
CA LEU A 366 26.44 18.12 6.63
C LEU A 366 27.68 18.88 7.13
N ALA A 367 28.46 19.51 6.24
CA ALA A 367 29.61 20.32 6.60
C ALA A 367 29.21 21.56 7.46
N ALA A 368 28.03 22.11 7.20
CA ALA A 368 27.46 23.22 7.97
C ALA A 368 26.73 22.80 9.26
N GLY A 369 26.64 21.52 9.58
CA GLY A 369 25.91 20.98 10.74
C GLY A 369 24.39 21.19 10.66
N GLN A 370 23.83 21.37 9.46
CA GLN A 370 22.40 21.53 9.26
C GLN A 370 21.68 20.20 9.38
N GLN A 371 20.51 20.22 10.00
CA GLN A 371 19.67 19.01 10.11
C GLN A 371 18.81 18.76 8.87
N THR A 372 18.53 19.81 8.09
CA THR A 372 17.76 19.75 6.86
C THR A 372 18.30 20.75 5.86
N PHE A 373 18.02 20.52 4.59
CA PHE A 373 18.16 21.52 3.53
C PHE A 373 16.98 21.41 2.57
N ALA A 374 16.71 22.48 1.83
CA ALA A 374 15.61 22.54 0.88
C ALA A 374 16.14 22.74 -0.54
N MET A 375 15.48 22.08 -1.49
CA MET A 375 15.73 22.30 -2.92
C MET A 375 14.41 22.70 -3.60
N PRO A 376 14.45 23.63 -4.58
CA PRO A 376 13.28 23.93 -5.37
C PRO A 376 12.86 22.68 -6.16
N GLY A 377 11.57 22.45 -6.20
CA GLY A 377 11.00 21.46 -7.07
C GLY A 377 10.97 21.94 -8.53
N ARG A 378 10.45 21.11 -9.40
CA ARG A 378 10.32 21.44 -10.82
C ARG A 378 9.34 22.61 -10.98
N PRO A 379 9.71 23.71 -11.68
CA PRO A 379 8.79 24.79 -11.97
C PRO A 379 7.68 24.31 -12.92
N LEU A 380 6.50 24.92 -12.80
CA LEU A 380 5.42 24.72 -13.76
C LEU A 380 5.87 25.20 -15.15
N ALA A 381 5.44 24.49 -16.19
CA ALA A 381 5.56 24.97 -17.56
C ALA A 381 4.59 26.16 -17.77
N GLU A 382 4.98 27.09 -18.62
CA GLU A 382 4.09 28.17 -19.06
C GLU A 382 2.90 27.61 -19.82
N ASP A 383 1.70 28.18 -19.58
CA ASP A 383 0.51 27.84 -20.37
C ASP A 383 0.60 28.51 -21.74
N THR A 384 0.84 27.70 -22.76
CA THR A 384 0.93 28.16 -24.16
C THR A 384 -0.44 28.38 -24.80
N GLY A 385 -1.54 28.17 -24.08
CA GLY A 385 -2.89 28.22 -24.63
C GLY A 385 -3.24 27.02 -25.52
N ALA A 386 -2.52 25.89 -25.39
CA ALA A 386 -2.81 24.68 -26.12
C ALA A 386 -4.26 24.22 -25.92
N ALA A 387 -4.97 23.94 -27.03
CA ALA A 387 -6.35 23.49 -26.97
C ALA A 387 -6.47 22.09 -26.37
N ASN A 388 -7.57 21.85 -25.65
CA ASN A 388 -7.88 20.51 -25.15
C ASN A 388 -8.19 19.56 -26.32
N PRO A 389 -7.38 18.53 -26.59
CA PRO A 389 -7.65 17.59 -27.67
C PRO A 389 -8.78 16.60 -27.37
N VAL A 390 -9.14 16.43 -26.08
CA VAL A 390 -10.17 15.49 -25.62
C VAL A 390 -11.53 16.20 -25.59
N GLN A 391 -12.46 15.73 -26.43
CA GLN A 391 -13.77 16.35 -26.60
C GLN A 391 -14.82 15.81 -25.63
N GLY A 392 -14.78 14.51 -25.37
CA GLY A 392 -15.77 13.81 -24.54
C GLY A 392 -15.46 13.85 -23.04
N PRO A 393 -16.42 13.40 -22.21
CA PRO A 393 -16.21 13.25 -20.77
C PRO A 393 -15.23 12.11 -20.48
N VAL A 394 -14.40 12.29 -19.43
CA VAL A 394 -13.47 11.27 -18.94
C VAL A 394 -13.84 10.92 -17.52
N VAL A 395 -14.11 9.65 -17.27
CA VAL A 395 -14.33 9.12 -15.91
C VAL A 395 -13.06 8.43 -15.44
N VAL A 396 -12.49 8.92 -14.36
CA VAL A 396 -11.36 8.26 -13.65
C VAL A 396 -11.95 7.47 -12.51
N LEU A 397 -11.91 6.15 -12.64
CA LEU A 397 -12.45 5.23 -11.64
C LEU A 397 -11.36 4.85 -10.65
N VAL A 398 -11.62 5.04 -9.35
CA VAL A 398 -10.66 4.82 -8.27
C VAL A 398 -11.24 4.02 -7.12
N ASP A 399 -10.36 3.46 -6.31
CA ASP A 399 -10.69 2.82 -5.04
C ASP A 399 -9.57 2.99 -4.00
N GLY A 400 -9.72 2.38 -2.83
CA GLY A 400 -8.73 2.40 -1.76
C GLY A 400 -7.37 1.77 -2.12
N GLY A 401 -7.26 1.11 -3.25
CA GLY A 401 -6.00 0.58 -3.79
C GLY A 401 -5.14 1.62 -4.50
N CYS A 402 -5.71 2.76 -4.93
CA CYS A 402 -4.97 3.87 -5.50
C CYS A 402 -4.17 4.59 -4.40
N THR A 403 -2.85 4.33 -4.33
CA THR A 403 -1.92 4.85 -3.32
C THR A 403 -0.60 5.32 -3.94
N GLY A 404 0.18 6.13 -3.22
CA GLY A 404 1.49 6.60 -3.65
C GLY A 404 1.45 7.31 -5.00
N GLY A 405 2.25 6.88 -5.98
CA GLY A 405 2.30 7.48 -7.31
C GLY A 405 0.96 7.52 -8.06
N CYS A 406 -0.01 6.64 -7.73
CA CYS A 406 -1.37 6.76 -8.24
C CYS A 406 -2.03 8.06 -7.81
N LEU A 407 -1.82 8.48 -6.56
CA LEU A 407 -2.34 9.75 -6.05
C LEU A 407 -1.68 10.95 -6.75
N ASP A 408 -0.39 10.88 -7.07
CA ASP A 408 0.29 11.92 -7.84
C ASP A 408 -0.26 12.03 -9.27
N VAL A 409 -0.65 10.90 -9.88
CA VAL A 409 -1.36 10.88 -11.17
C VAL A 409 -2.71 11.57 -11.06
N LEU A 410 -3.45 11.35 -9.97
CA LEU A 410 -4.71 12.04 -9.71
C LEU A 410 -4.51 13.54 -9.46
N ASP A 411 -3.41 13.96 -8.83
CA ASP A 411 -3.05 15.37 -8.65
C ASP A 411 -3.02 16.12 -9.99
N MET A 412 -2.68 15.44 -11.09
CA MET A 412 -2.72 16.00 -12.45
C MET A 412 -4.08 15.77 -13.13
N LEU A 413 -4.60 14.53 -13.13
CA LEU A 413 -5.81 14.20 -13.90
C LEU A 413 -7.02 15.02 -13.45
N THR A 414 -7.14 15.31 -12.16
CA THR A 414 -8.25 16.11 -11.61
C THR A 414 -8.21 17.59 -12.01
N ARG A 415 -7.11 18.05 -12.60
CA ARG A 415 -6.97 19.41 -13.16
C ARG A 415 -7.27 19.49 -14.64
N LEU A 416 -7.44 18.34 -15.29
CA LEU A 416 -7.78 18.32 -16.71
C LEU A 416 -9.28 18.57 -16.88
N PRO A 417 -9.68 19.39 -17.86
CA PRO A 417 -11.10 19.60 -18.14
C PRO A 417 -11.76 18.30 -18.59
N ASN A 418 -13.07 18.19 -18.37
CA ASN A 418 -13.89 17.03 -18.68
C ASN A 418 -13.58 15.77 -17.84
N VAL A 419 -12.60 15.80 -16.91
CA VAL A 419 -12.27 14.68 -16.02
C VAL A 419 -13.18 14.72 -14.80
N ARG A 420 -13.78 13.57 -14.47
CA ARG A 420 -14.58 13.36 -13.27
C ARG A 420 -14.07 12.14 -12.53
N LEU A 421 -13.82 12.29 -11.23
CA LEU A 421 -13.41 11.19 -10.36
C LEU A 421 -14.65 10.43 -9.90
N ALA A 422 -14.64 9.10 -10.04
CA ALA A 422 -15.74 8.23 -9.66
C ALA A 422 -15.20 6.97 -8.94
N GLY A 423 -16.07 6.24 -8.25
CA GLY A 423 -15.71 5.02 -7.52
C GLY A 423 -15.79 5.17 -6.01
N SER A 424 -14.76 4.81 -5.28
CA SER A 424 -14.69 4.98 -3.82
C SER A 424 -13.48 5.84 -3.41
N THR A 425 -13.43 6.22 -2.13
CA THR A 425 -12.30 6.98 -1.56
C THR A 425 -11.00 6.24 -1.80
N THR A 426 -9.97 6.97 -2.27
CA THR A 426 -8.64 6.42 -2.51
C THR A 426 -7.92 6.05 -1.22
N GLY A 427 -6.76 5.43 -1.36
CA GLY A 427 -5.77 5.36 -0.30
C GLY A 427 -5.20 6.73 0.05
N VAL A 428 -4.26 6.72 0.96
CA VAL A 428 -3.55 7.90 1.43
C VAL A 428 -2.04 7.70 1.30
N ASP A 429 -1.31 8.79 1.23
CA ASP A 429 0.12 8.83 1.47
C ASP A 429 0.48 10.10 2.26
N SER A 430 1.63 10.07 2.92
CA SER A 430 2.12 11.22 3.67
C SER A 430 2.90 12.19 2.77
N ILE A 431 3.19 13.38 3.32
CA ILE A 431 4.11 14.31 2.68
C ILE A 431 5.57 13.84 2.70
N PHE A 432 5.88 12.78 3.46
CA PHE A 432 7.21 12.17 3.53
C PHE A 432 7.34 11.11 2.43
N ILE A 433 8.04 11.43 1.36
CA ILE A 433 8.03 10.72 0.09
C ILE A 433 9.36 10.04 -0.23
N GLU A 434 9.36 9.26 -1.31
CA GLU A 434 10.48 8.43 -1.78
C GLU A 434 11.01 7.50 -0.69
N PRO A 435 10.35 6.35 -0.49
CA PRO A 435 10.75 5.45 0.56
C PRO A 435 12.12 4.82 0.27
N THR A 436 12.98 4.85 1.28
CA THR A 436 14.15 3.97 1.38
C THR A 436 13.77 2.69 2.10
N VAL A 437 14.51 1.62 1.87
CA VAL A 437 14.32 0.32 2.52
C VAL A 437 15.57 -0.08 3.27
N VAL A 438 15.40 -0.42 4.54
CA VAL A 438 16.50 -0.85 5.41
C VAL A 438 16.18 -2.21 6.00
N ARG A 439 17.09 -3.19 5.81
CA ARG A 439 16.99 -4.51 6.43
C ARG A 439 17.22 -4.38 7.94
N LEU A 440 16.29 -4.90 8.75
CA LEU A 440 16.44 -4.93 10.20
C LEU A 440 17.39 -6.05 10.67
N PRO A 441 17.99 -5.93 11.87
CA PRO A 441 19.06 -6.83 12.34
C PRO A 441 18.71 -8.32 12.37
N SER A 442 17.46 -8.66 12.57
CA SER A 442 17.01 -10.06 12.54
C SER A 442 17.13 -10.70 11.17
N ASN A 443 17.19 -9.93 10.09
CA ASN A 443 16.98 -10.30 8.69
C ASN A 443 15.56 -10.80 8.36
N TYR A 444 14.61 -10.67 9.29
CA TYR A 444 13.22 -11.10 9.08
C TYR A 444 12.26 -9.99 8.73
N ALA A 445 12.72 -8.75 8.71
CA ALA A 445 11.88 -7.62 8.38
C ALA A 445 12.67 -6.51 7.68
N ASP A 446 11.98 -5.81 6.77
CA ASP A 446 12.46 -4.59 6.12
C ASP A 446 11.63 -3.41 6.59
N LEU A 447 12.31 -2.37 7.08
CA LEU A 447 11.74 -1.06 7.35
C LEU A 447 11.76 -0.21 6.08
N SER A 448 10.60 0.31 5.69
CA SER A 448 10.46 1.29 4.61
C SER A 448 9.98 2.62 5.19
N TYR A 449 10.58 3.75 4.78
CA TYR A 449 10.17 5.09 5.22
C TYR A 449 10.62 6.16 4.22
N GLY A 450 9.86 7.28 4.12
CA GLY A 450 10.23 8.43 3.30
C GLY A 450 11.46 9.15 3.84
N HIS A 451 12.42 9.54 2.97
CA HIS A 451 13.66 10.22 3.40
C HIS A 451 13.70 11.72 3.04
N LYS A 452 12.65 12.22 2.40
CA LYS A 452 12.45 13.65 2.12
C LYS A 452 10.99 14.05 2.30
N ALA A 453 10.73 15.35 2.44
CA ALA A 453 9.38 15.89 2.67
C ALA A 453 8.98 16.87 1.56
N TRP A 454 7.79 16.71 1.03
CA TRP A 454 7.15 17.66 0.13
C TRP A 454 6.12 18.49 0.90
N THR A 455 6.61 19.46 1.68
CA THR A 455 5.78 20.24 2.62
C THR A 455 4.81 21.21 1.94
N THR A 456 5.09 21.58 0.70
CA THR A 456 4.25 22.50 -0.11
C THR A 456 3.31 21.78 -1.06
N ARG A 457 3.20 20.43 -0.98
CA ARG A 457 2.29 19.64 -1.80
C ARG A 457 0.85 20.11 -1.59
N GLN A 458 0.11 20.32 -2.69
CA GLN A 458 -1.29 20.77 -2.62
C GLN A 458 -2.21 19.74 -1.98
N ARG A 459 -2.04 18.46 -2.32
CA ARG A 459 -2.68 17.37 -1.59
C ARG A 459 -1.98 17.24 -0.23
N GLY A 460 -2.70 17.50 0.84
CA GLY A 460 -2.16 17.50 2.20
C GLY A 460 -1.62 16.15 2.64
N ASP A 461 -1.09 16.13 3.85
CA ASP A 461 -0.59 14.92 4.51
C ASP A 461 -1.73 13.94 4.76
N ASN A 462 -1.57 12.68 4.31
CA ASN A 462 -2.58 11.62 4.41
C ASN A 462 -3.99 12.04 3.91
N GLN A 463 -4.06 12.90 2.92
CA GLN A 463 -5.32 13.35 2.34
C GLN A 463 -5.71 12.46 1.16
N PRO A 464 -6.84 11.73 1.23
CA PRO A 464 -7.34 10.94 0.11
C PRO A 464 -8.07 11.81 -0.92
N TYR A 465 -8.24 11.30 -2.12
CA TYR A 465 -9.25 11.76 -3.06
C TYR A 465 -10.60 11.11 -2.77
N GLN A 466 -11.65 11.91 -2.84
CA GLN A 466 -13.03 11.44 -2.67
C GLN A 466 -13.85 11.79 -3.92
N PRO A 467 -14.54 10.83 -4.53
CA PRO A 467 -15.51 11.13 -5.57
C PRO A 467 -16.59 12.09 -5.06
N ALA A 468 -17.02 13.02 -5.91
CA ALA A 468 -18.11 13.93 -5.58
C ALA A 468 -19.41 13.16 -5.33
N GLN A 469 -20.36 13.82 -4.67
CA GLN A 469 -21.69 13.26 -4.46
C GLN A 469 -22.33 12.85 -5.81
N GLY A 470 -22.87 11.64 -5.90
CA GLY A 470 -23.40 11.06 -7.14
C GLY A 470 -22.38 10.34 -8.02
N LEU A 471 -21.07 10.52 -7.76
CA LEU A 471 -19.99 9.77 -8.40
C LEU A 471 -19.35 8.73 -7.48
N ALA A 472 -19.83 8.61 -6.24
CA ALA A 472 -19.42 7.58 -5.30
C ALA A 472 -20.21 6.28 -5.57
N TYR A 473 -19.49 5.17 -5.72
CA TYR A 473 -20.10 3.85 -5.84
C TYR A 473 -20.39 3.26 -4.47
N THR A 474 -21.65 2.89 -4.23
CA THR A 474 -22.11 2.34 -2.95
C THR A 474 -22.35 0.83 -2.99
N GLY A 475 -22.24 0.20 -4.16
CA GLY A 475 -22.39 -1.23 -4.32
C GLY A 475 -21.20 -2.06 -3.87
N ASN A 476 -21.19 -3.36 -4.19
CA ASN A 476 -20.04 -4.19 -3.95
C ASN A 476 -18.92 -3.89 -5.00
N PRO A 477 -17.75 -3.36 -4.60
CA PRO A 477 -16.68 -3.06 -5.54
C PRO A 477 -16.07 -4.30 -6.21
N ALA A 478 -16.29 -5.48 -5.64
CA ALA A 478 -15.88 -6.76 -6.23
C ALA A 478 -16.86 -7.29 -7.30
N ASP A 479 -18.05 -6.71 -7.43
CA ASP A 479 -19.01 -7.02 -8.51
C ASP A 479 -18.72 -6.18 -9.76
N GLU A 480 -17.81 -6.68 -10.58
CA GLU A 480 -17.35 -6.00 -11.78
C GLU A 480 -18.48 -5.68 -12.76
N THR A 481 -19.49 -6.56 -12.88
CA THR A 481 -20.64 -6.33 -13.76
C THR A 481 -21.47 -5.16 -13.27
N ALA A 482 -21.73 -5.09 -11.98
CA ALA A 482 -22.48 -3.98 -11.38
C ALA A 482 -21.71 -2.64 -11.49
N VAL A 483 -20.39 -2.66 -11.24
CA VAL A 483 -19.52 -1.48 -11.37
C VAL A 483 -19.55 -0.96 -12.82
N ARG A 484 -19.33 -1.83 -13.82
CA ARG A 484 -19.33 -1.45 -15.23
C ARG A 484 -20.68 -0.90 -15.70
N THR A 485 -21.77 -1.48 -15.23
CA THR A 485 -23.12 -1.00 -15.51
C THR A 485 -23.35 0.40 -14.93
N TRP A 486 -22.97 0.59 -13.65
CA TRP A 486 -23.08 1.88 -12.98
C TRP A 486 -22.21 2.96 -13.68
N VAL A 487 -20.96 2.67 -14.00
CA VAL A 487 -20.08 3.61 -14.71
C VAL A 487 -20.72 4.04 -16.04
N GLY A 488 -21.39 3.12 -16.75
CA GLY A 488 -22.13 3.44 -17.98
C GLY A 488 -23.17 4.55 -17.80
N THR A 489 -23.82 4.65 -16.63
CA THR A 489 -24.82 5.69 -16.32
C THR A 489 -24.20 7.08 -16.12
N LEU A 490 -22.88 7.15 -15.82
CA LEU A 490 -22.18 8.43 -15.61
C LEU A 490 -21.95 9.22 -16.90
N PHE A 491 -22.21 8.64 -18.06
CA PHE A 491 -22.05 9.27 -19.37
C PHE A 491 -23.38 9.70 -20.01
N GLN A 492 -24.49 9.51 -19.33
CA GLN A 492 -25.83 9.94 -19.76
C GLN A 492 -26.14 11.39 -19.26
#